data_31d356d00cc6e560cd3e8fb81622bc51
#
_entry.id   31d356d00cc6e560cd3e8fb81622bc51
#
_cell.length_a   1.000
_cell.length_b   1.000
_cell.length_c   1.000
_cell.angle_alpha   90.00
_cell.angle_beta   90.00
_cell.angle_gamma   90.00
#
_symmetry.space_group_name_H-M   'P 1'
#
loop_
_entity.id
_entity.type
_entity.pdbx_description
1 polymer ?
#
loop_
_entity_poly.entity_id
_entity_poly.type
_entity_poly.pdbx_seq_one_letter_code
_entity_poly.pdbx_strand_id
1 'polypeptide(L)'
;MVQTKRLGGFAALNLGLIEDCYSMVTLTAGPAGGFCGENRGTLRRCAAQGQVTRGKERFGLVRLQKGAAHACLWLRDGRANRSDWADWSLSHAAAALRAEHLEGWDLEGVWRLQDEGRGPRLRLYDLPDRPEGFGQVVDIGDRAGLLAFAQAVNSGEAGADTLYRLTADIDLGGRAWTPVGADQNHPFLGFFDGCGHRISNFTVQAGKHHLAGLFGCVGRGGRVSNLAVDCMLLGRGTYAAPLCAINEGELVNCTATAHSALSHYTGGLVAQNSGSVFRCSALGRIGKGAPVPWWATALLLLLLCFPLPVYFALTAQAAGPELFAPVILDPNAQPIDPEESYIPAPEEEESDTSASFIMNAEMYVSAENYAGAIGLRCPTWSTRGFVATVRLTAEDQARIGYAGDGEPVPLYESGLIVPGYGVDVITLGALPDGRRLPAGEYELSVLLEFYDVETNEKSAVNSVIPLTVTVG
;
A
#
# COMPACT_ATOMS: atom_id res chain seq x y z
N MET A 1 1.07 -32.55 -17.90
CA MET A 1 0.59 -31.25 -18.44
C MET A 1 1.35 -30.14 -17.73
N VAL A 2 2.05 -29.30 -18.48
CA VAL A 2 2.70 -28.13 -17.89
C VAL A 2 1.58 -27.16 -17.51
N GLN A 3 1.30 -27.01 -16.22
CA GLN A 3 0.32 -26.02 -15.75
C GLN A 3 0.84 -24.62 -16.11
N THR A 4 0.19 -23.97 -17.07
CA THR A 4 0.51 -22.59 -17.45
C THR A 4 0.22 -21.68 -16.27
N LYS A 5 1.24 -20.94 -15.83
CA LYS A 5 1.11 -19.94 -14.77
C LYS A 5 0.04 -18.91 -15.15
N ARG A 6 -0.82 -18.57 -14.20
CA ARG A 6 -1.78 -17.48 -14.33
C ARG A 6 -1.33 -16.30 -13.47
N LEU A 7 -1.11 -15.18 -14.14
CA LEU A 7 -0.58 -13.98 -13.53
C LEU A 7 -1.47 -12.79 -13.91
N GLY A 8 -2.01 -12.11 -12.92
CA GLY A 8 -2.82 -10.91 -13.09
C GLY A 8 -2.46 -9.82 -12.09
N GLY A 9 -2.52 -8.58 -12.52
CA GLY A 9 -2.24 -7.44 -11.67
C GLY A 9 -3.24 -7.26 -10.52
N PHE A 10 -4.45 -7.78 -10.66
CA PHE A 10 -5.47 -7.81 -9.62
C PHE A 10 -5.83 -9.24 -9.23
N ALA A 11 -6.26 -10.05 -10.19
CA ALA A 11 -6.65 -11.44 -9.98
C ALA A 11 -5.92 -12.38 -10.94
N ALA A 12 -5.44 -13.54 -10.47
CA ALA A 12 -4.88 -14.55 -11.38
C ALA A 12 -5.98 -15.29 -12.15
N LEU A 13 -7.07 -15.65 -11.48
CA LEU A 13 -8.25 -16.33 -12.04
C LEU A 13 -9.51 -15.71 -11.45
N ASN A 14 -10.42 -15.26 -12.31
CA ASN A 14 -11.77 -14.84 -11.92
C ASN A 14 -12.81 -15.82 -12.44
N LEU A 15 -13.60 -16.39 -11.53
CA LEU A 15 -14.76 -17.24 -11.79
C LEU A 15 -16.08 -16.57 -11.35
N GLY A 16 -16.00 -15.53 -10.50
CA GLY A 16 -17.11 -14.79 -9.91
C GLY A 16 -17.29 -13.40 -10.51
N LEU A 17 -17.63 -12.43 -9.65
CA LEU A 17 -17.81 -11.03 -10.02
C LEU A 17 -16.65 -10.17 -9.45
N ILE A 18 -16.10 -9.30 -10.29
CA ILE A 18 -15.21 -8.21 -9.86
C ILE A 18 -15.76 -6.91 -10.45
N GLU A 19 -16.08 -5.95 -9.59
CA GLU A 19 -16.78 -4.73 -9.97
C GLU A 19 -16.17 -3.51 -9.27
N ASP A 20 -16.06 -2.41 -10.00
CA ASP A 20 -15.50 -1.15 -9.50
C ASP A 20 -14.12 -1.32 -8.86
N CYS A 21 -13.20 -1.99 -9.55
CA CYS A 21 -11.87 -2.29 -9.02
C CYS A 21 -10.76 -1.80 -9.95
N TYR A 22 -9.58 -1.50 -9.37
CA TYR A 22 -8.44 -1.16 -10.21
C TYR A 22 -7.13 -1.83 -9.77
N SER A 23 -6.20 -1.97 -10.72
CA SER A 23 -4.84 -2.46 -10.51
C SER A 23 -3.81 -1.46 -11.00
N MET A 24 -2.82 -1.15 -10.16
CA MET A 24 -1.60 -0.43 -10.49
C MET A 24 -0.35 -1.30 -10.33
N VAL A 25 -0.53 -2.60 -10.31
CA VAL A 25 0.56 -3.55 -10.11
C VAL A 25 1.47 -3.61 -11.32
N THR A 26 2.77 -3.43 -11.12
CA THR A 26 3.80 -3.70 -12.12
C THR A 26 4.12 -5.18 -12.16
N LEU A 27 3.90 -5.82 -13.31
CA LEU A 27 4.18 -7.23 -13.55
C LEU A 27 5.51 -7.37 -14.29
N THR A 28 6.51 -7.95 -13.63
CA THR A 28 7.85 -8.15 -14.19
C THR A 28 8.07 -9.56 -14.73
N ALA A 29 6.99 -10.25 -15.06
CA ALA A 29 6.99 -11.59 -15.66
C ALA A 29 5.77 -11.74 -16.58
N GLY A 30 5.83 -12.67 -17.52
CA GLY A 30 4.72 -12.97 -18.44
C GLY A 30 4.72 -14.46 -18.81
N PRO A 31 3.66 -14.90 -19.48
CA PRO A 31 2.51 -14.15 -19.96
C PRO A 31 1.56 -13.72 -18.83
N ALA A 32 1.06 -12.48 -18.87
CA ALA A 32 0.29 -11.86 -17.80
C ALA A 32 -0.79 -10.90 -18.34
N GLY A 33 -1.89 -10.73 -17.58
CA GLY A 33 -2.87 -9.67 -17.78
C GLY A 33 -2.67 -8.54 -16.76
N GLY A 34 -2.71 -7.30 -17.20
CA GLY A 34 -2.51 -6.13 -16.33
C GLY A 34 -3.54 -6.03 -15.19
N PHE A 35 -4.73 -6.60 -15.40
CA PHE A 35 -5.75 -6.77 -14.38
C PHE A 35 -5.98 -8.25 -14.04
N CYS A 36 -6.33 -9.08 -15.01
CA CYS A 36 -6.70 -10.47 -14.76
C CYS A 36 -5.92 -11.45 -15.64
N GLY A 37 -5.41 -12.53 -15.05
CA GLY A 37 -4.70 -13.59 -15.78
C GLY A 37 -5.65 -14.43 -16.65
N GLU A 38 -6.74 -14.94 -16.10
CA GLU A 38 -7.81 -15.62 -16.80
C GLU A 38 -9.16 -15.20 -16.21
N ASN A 39 -10.05 -14.65 -17.05
CA ASN A 39 -11.41 -14.32 -16.66
C ASN A 39 -12.40 -15.31 -17.24
N ARG A 40 -13.12 -16.01 -16.39
CA ARG A 40 -14.27 -16.89 -16.72
C ARG A 40 -15.58 -16.39 -16.12
N GLY A 41 -15.49 -15.44 -15.18
CA GLY A 41 -16.62 -14.78 -14.54
C GLY A 41 -16.95 -13.45 -15.20
N THR A 42 -17.29 -12.45 -14.40
CA THR A 42 -17.68 -11.11 -14.87
C THR A 42 -16.72 -10.07 -14.31
N LEU A 43 -16.23 -9.19 -15.16
CA LEU A 43 -15.55 -7.93 -14.81
C LEU A 43 -16.48 -6.78 -15.18
N ARG A 44 -16.66 -5.80 -14.30
CA ARG A 44 -17.49 -4.62 -14.56
C ARG A 44 -16.81 -3.37 -14.00
N ARG A 45 -16.68 -2.33 -14.83
CA ARG A 45 -16.05 -1.06 -14.49
C ARG A 45 -14.69 -1.23 -13.76
N CYS A 46 -13.81 -2.04 -14.35
CA CYS A 46 -12.49 -2.32 -13.80
C CYS A 46 -11.41 -1.63 -14.62
N ALA A 47 -10.38 -1.12 -13.94
CA ALA A 47 -9.27 -0.42 -14.57
C ALA A 47 -7.92 -1.13 -14.34
N ALA A 48 -7.17 -1.38 -15.42
CA ALA A 48 -5.77 -1.76 -15.37
C ALA A 48 -4.90 -0.54 -15.68
N GLN A 49 -4.12 -0.10 -14.70
CA GLN A 49 -3.24 1.07 -14.77
C GLN A 49 -1.76 0.69 -14.58
N GLY A 50 -1.50 -0.53 -14.15
CA GLY A 50 -0.16 -1.07 -13.98
C GLY A 50 0.45 -1.55 -15.30
N GLN A 51 1.73 -1.87 -15.25
CA GLN A 51 2.52 -2.25 -16.42
C GLN A 51 2.85 -3.75 -16.44
N VAL A 52 2.85 -4.36 -17.61
CA VAL A 52 3.45 -5.68 -17.83
C VAL A 52 4.77 -5.49 -18.58
N THR A 53 5.90 -5.51 -17.84
CA THR A 53 7.20 -5.08 -18.38
C THR A 53 8.01 -6.19 -19.04
N ARG A 54 7.75 -7.46 -18.71
CA ARG A 54 8.49 -8.62 -19.25
C ARG A 54 7.55 -9.70 -19.77
N GLY A 55 8.01 -10.42 -20.79
CA GLY A 55 7.29 -11.53 -21.43
C GLY A 55 7.00 -11.25 -22.90
N LYS A 56 6.84 -12.33 -23.69
CA LYS A 56 6.47 -12.23 -25.12
C LYS A 56 5.00 -11.81 -25.31
N GLU A 57 4.14 -12.20 -24.37
CA GLU A 57 2.72 -11.91 -24.37
C GLU A 57 2.38 -11.01 -23.17
N ARG A 58 2.02 -9.78 -23.46
CA ARG A 58 1.68 -8.73 -22.50
C ARG A 58 0.30 -8.20 -22.83
N PHE A 59 -0.65 -8.43 -21.94
CA PHE A 59 -2.04 -8.02 -22.11
C PHE A 59 -2.37 -6.86 -21.19
N GLY A 60 -3.03 -5.84 -21.71
CA GLY A 60 -3.38 -4.63 -20.94
C GLY A 60 -4.37 -4.93 -19.83
N LEU A 61 -5.47 -5.62 -20.13
CA LEU A 61 -6.52 -5.94 -19.17
C LEU A 61 -6.50 -7.41 -18.77
N VAL A 62 -6.86 -8.31 -19.66
CA VAL A 62 -7.02 -9.75 -19.40
C VAL A 62 -6.16 -10.55 -20.37
N ARG A 63 -5.42 -11.54 -19.86
CA ARG A 63 -4.64 -12.43 -20.71
C ARG A 63 -5.52 -13.46 -21.45
N LEU A 64 -6.41 -14.13 -20.72
CA LEU A 64 -7.28 -15.15 -21.27
C LEU A 64 -8.74 -14.87 -20.87
N GLN A 65 -9.51 -14.41 -21.84
CA GLN A 65 -10.89 -14.02 -21.63
C GLN A 65 -11.83 -15.15 -22.10
N LYS A 66 -12.67 -15.63 -21.18
CA LYS A 66 -13.69 -16.65 -21.43
C LYS A 66 -15.06 -16.28 -20.86
N GLY A 67 -15.09 -15.34 -19.91
CA GLY A 67 -16.30 -14.82 -19.29
C GLY A 67 -16.75 -13.50 -19.91
N ALA A 68 -17.34 -12.62 -19.11
CA ALA A 68 -17.82 -11.31 -19.53
C ALA A 68 -16.91 -10.18 -19.00
N ALA A 69 -16.81 -9.08 -19.74
CA ALA A 69 -16.21 -7.84 -19.25
C ALA A 69 -16.99 -6.65 -19.84
N HIS A 70 -17.43 -5.73 -18.98
CA HIS A 70 -18.26 -4.60 -19.34
C HIS A 70 -17.66 -3.31 -18.78
N ALA A 71 -17.59 -2.28 -19.62
CA ALA A 71 -17.07 -0.97 -19.26
C ALA A 71 -15.71 -1.02 -18.57
N CYS A 72 -14.81 -1.90 -19.01
CA CYS A 72 -13.47 -2.06 -18.44
C CYS A 72 -12.44 -1.25 -19.24
N LEU A 73 -11.40 -0.79 -18.56
CA LEU A 73 -10.39 0.12 -19.08
C LEU A 73 -8.98 -0.43 -18.86
N TRP A 74 -8.08 -0.22 -19.82
CA TRP A 74 -6.66 -0.30 -19.55
C TRP A 74 -5.92 0.91 -20.13
N LEU A 75 -4.96 1.42 -19.36
CA LEU A 75 -4.16 2.57 -19.75
C LEU A 75 -2.88 2.12 -20.47
N ARG A 76 -2.58 2.75 -21.59
CA ARG A 76 -1.33 2.56 -22.34
C ARG A 76 -0.32 3.63 -21.94
N ASP A 77 0.81 3.19 -21.45
CA ASP A 77 2.01 4.00 -21.40
C ASP A 77 2.85 3.71 -22.64
N GLY A 78 2.77 4.36 -23.71
CA GLY A 78 3.62 4.31 -24.90
C GLY A 78 4.22 2.96 -25.35
N ARG A 79 4.23 1.90 -24.54
CA ARG A 79 4.76 0.55 -24.81
C ARG A 79 3.64 -0.45 -24.87
N ALA A 80 3.31 -0.88 -26.09
CA ALA A 80 2.16 -1.71 -26.40
C ALA A 80 2.05 -2.98 -25.54
N ASN A 81 1.13 -2.98 -24.60
CA ASN A 81 0.47 -4.20 -24.18
C ASN A 81 -0.51 -4.57 -25.29
N ARG A 82 -0.49 -5.82 -25.75
CA ARG A 82 -1.50 -6.32 -26.68
C ARG A 82 -2.80 -6.52 -25.91
N SER A 83 -3.91 -6.08 -26.48
CA SER A 83 -5.23 -6.58 -26.17
C SER A 83 -5.75 -7.21 -27.44
N ASP A 84 -5.95 -8.52 -27.47
CA ASP A 84 -6.57 -9.21 -28.59
C ASP A 84 -8.10 -9.07 -28.58
N TRP A 85 -8.65 -8.27 -27.64
CA TRP A 85 -10.07 -8.14 -27.35
C TRP A 85 -10.52 -6.69 -27.53
N ALA A 86 -10.78 -6.33 -28.79
CA ALA A 86 -11.05 -4.94 -29.19
C ALA A 86 -12.44 -4.43 -28.76
N ASP A 87 -13.40 -5.31 -28.47
CA ASP A 87 -14.81 -4.91 -28.47
C ASP A 87 -15.37 -4.47 -27.13
N TRP A 88 -14.65 -4.59 -26.00
CA TRP A 88 -15.21 -4.28 -24.69
C TRP A 88 -14.21 -3.80 -23.62
N SER A 89 -12.98 -3.58 -23.97
CA SER A 89 -12.04 -2.85 -23.13
C SER A 89 -11.58 -1.58 -23.82
N LEU A 90 -11.80 -0.43 -23.17
CA LEU A 90 -11.30 0.85 -23.65
C LEU A 90 -9.80 0.91 -23.43
N SER A 91 -9.03 1.11 -24.50
CA SER A 91 -7.60 1.35 -24.40
C SER A 91 -7.33 2.82 -24.68
N HIS A 92 -6.91 3.56 -23.65
CA HIS A 92 -6.58 4.97 -23.78
C HIS A 92 -5.16 5.24 -23.32
N ALA A 93 -4.49 6.20 -23.99
CA ALA A 93 -3.36 6.85 -23.35
C ALA A 93 -3.88 7.59 -22.12
N ALA A 94 -3.16 7.51 -21.00
CA ALA A 94 -3.62 8.11 -19.75
C ALA A 94 -3.95 9.60 -19.94
N ALA A 95 -3.12 10.36 -20.66
CA ALA A 95 -3.31 11.77 -20.98
C ALA A 95 -4.55 12.07 -21.87
N ALA A 96 -5.11 11.07 -22.55
CA ALA A 96 -6.27 11.23 -23.44
C ALA A 96 -7.59 10.78 -22.81
N LEU A 97 -7.56 10.26 -21.57
CA LEU A 97 -8.76 9.80 -20.89
C LEU A 97 -9.63 10.99 -20.47
N ARG A 98 -10.92 10.91 -20.77
CA ARG A 98 -11.94 11.91 -20.43
C ARG A 98 -13.15 11.21 -19.82
N ALA A 99 -14.00 11.95 -19.11
CA ALA A 99 -15.23 11.41 -18.50
C ALA A 99 -16.16 10.76 -19.52
N GLU A 100 -16.23 11.26 -20.74
CA GLU A 100 -17.03 10.68 -21.86
C GLU A 100 -16.61 9.26 -22.25
N HIS A 101 -15.36 8.87 -21.96
CA HIS A 101 -14.85 7.51 -22.19
C HIS A 101 -15.25 6.53 -21.08
N LEU A 102 -15.86 7.02 -20.00
CA LEU A 102 -16.24 6.26 -18.81
C LEU A 102 -17.75 6.14 -18.68
N GLU A 103 -18.43 5.89 -19.81
CA GLU A 103 -19.88 5.69 -19.81
C GLU A 103 -20.25 4.51 -18.88
N GLY A 104 -21.23 4.75 -18.00
CA GLY A 104 -21.70 3.78 -17.01
C GLY A 104 -20.81 3.66 -15.75
N TRP A 105 -19.75 4.49 -15.63
CA TRP A 105 -18.98 4.62 -14.40
C TRP A 105 -19.61 5.69 -13.51
N ASP A 106 -19.80 5.37 -12.23
CA ASP A 106 -20.25 6.35 -11.25
C ASP A 106 -19.07 7.24 -10.84
N LEU A 107 -18.94 8.39 -11.50
CA LEU A 107 -17.88 9.37 -11.25
C LEU A 107 -18.19 10.30 -10.06
N GLU A 108 -19.41 10.27 -9.53
CA GLU A 108 -19.83 11.09 -8.38
C GLU A 108 -19.68 10.32 -7.07
N GLY A 109 -20.12 9.06 -7.01
CA GLY A 109 -20.13 8.27 -5.79
C GLY A 109 -18.96 7.29 -5.65
N VAL A 110 -18.48 6.68 -6.74
CA VAL A 110 -17.53 5.55 -6.67
C VAL A 110 -16.16 5.92 -7.20
N TRP A 111 -16.10 6.63 -8.31
CA TRP A 111 -14.87 6.92 -9.01
C TRP A 111 -14.56 8.41 -9.04
N ARG A 112 -13.28 8.73 -9.10
CA ARG A 112 -12.78 10.07 -9.43
C ARG A 112 -11.83 9.95 -10.62
N LEU A 113 -12.06 10.75 -11.65
CA LEU A 113 -11.09 10.94 -12.71
C LEU A 113 -10.03 11.91 -12.20
N GLN A 114 -8.77 11.49 -12.26
CA GLN A 114 -7.63 12.34 -11.91
C GLN A 114 -7.23 13.18 -13.12
N ASP A 115 -6.77 14.40 -12.89
CA ASP A 115 -6.23 15.26 -13.94
C ASP A 115 -4.91 14.70 -14.50
N GLU A 116 -4.59 15.10 -15.75
CA GLU A 116 -3.32 14.89 -16.44
C GLU A 116 -2.73 13.47 -16.42
N GLY A 117 -3.41 12.56 -17.10
CA GLY A 117 -2.80 11.29 -17.46
C GLY A 117 -2.77 10.23 -16.37
N ARG A 118 -3.31 10.53 -15.22
CA ARG A 118 -3.55 9.54 -14.15
C ARG A 118 -4.94 8.93 -14.36
N GLY A 119 -5.03 7.63 -14.38
CA GLY A 119 -6.30 6.92 -14.60
C GLY A 119 -7.32 7.15 -13.47
N PRO A 120 -8.55 6.59 -13.64
CA PRO A 120 -9.58 6.70 -12.63
C PRO A 120 -9.14 6.05 -11.31
N ARG A 121 -9.50 6.67 -10.19
CA ARG A 121 -9.30 6.17 -8.83
C ARG A 121 -10.62 5.97 -8.15
N LEU A 122 -10.68 5.02 -7.23
CA LEU A 122 -11.81 4.91 -6.34
C LEU A 122 -11.84 6.12 -5.40
N ARG A 123 -13.04 6.66 -5.18
CA ARG A 123 -13.25 7.57 -4.06
C ARG A 123 -13.13 6.73 -2.79
N LEU A 124 -12.16 7.08 -1.99
CA LEU A 124 -11.97 6.44 -0.71
C LEU A 124 -13.06 6.97 0.24
N TYR A 125 -13.86 6.04 0.78
CA TYR A 125 -14.51 6.13 2.09
C TYR A 125 -15.85 6.89 2.21
N ASP A 126 -16.88 6.31 1.63
CA ASP A 126 -18.04 6.06 2.49
C ASP A 126 -17.87 4.61 2.96
N LEU A 127 -17.54 4.41 4.23
CA LEU A 127 -17.50 3.07 4.80
C LEU A 127 -18.90 2.46 4.57
N PRO A 128 -19.01 1.30 3.90
CA PRO A 128 -20.31 0.68 3.71
C PRO A 128 -20.98 0.48 5.09
N ASP A 129 -22.28 0.70 5.14
CA ASP A 129 -23.07 0.50 6.36
C ASP A 129 -22.69 -0.84 6.99
N ARG A 130 -22.39 -0.81 8.27
CA ARG A 130 -22.08 -2.04 9.01
C ARG A 130 -23.34 -2.88 9.04
N PRO A 131 -23.29 -4.15 8.62
CA PRO A 131 -24.42 -5.03 8.82
C PRO A 131 -24.69 -5.13 10.31
N GLU A 132 -25.94 -4.95 10.69
CA GLU A 132 -26.43 -5.11 12.07
C GLU A 132 -26.78 -6.58 12.32
N GLY A 133 -26.78 -7.01 13.57
CA GLY A 133 -27.34 -8.30 13.97
C GLY A 133 -26.34 -9.45 14.13
N PHE A 134 -25.06 -9.16 14.37
CA PHE A 134 -24.10 -10.21 14.73
C PHE A 134 -24.32 -10.75 16.13
N GLY A 135 -24.22 -12.08 16.29
CA GLY A 135 -24.28 -12.74 17.60
C GLY A 135 -23.11 -12.38 18.50
N GLN A 136 -21.94 -12.11 17.91
CA GLN A 136 -20.72 -11.75 18.62
C GLN A 136 -19.91 -10.68 17.88
N VAL A 137 -19.30 -9.77 18.65
CA VAL A 137 -18.31 -8.79 18.14
C VAL A 137 -17.00 -9.00 18.88
N VAL A 138 -15.91 -9.12 18.12
CA VAL A 138 -14.53 -9.29 18.62
C VAL A 138 -13.67 -8.16 18.11
N ASP A 139 -13.16 -7.33 19.03
CA ASP A 139 -12.25 -6.24 18.71
C ASP A 139 -10.80 -6.77 18.67
N ILE A 140 -10.05 -6.36 17.63
CA ILE A 140 -8.66 -6.75 17.40
C ILE A 140 -7.85 -5.46 17.30
N GLY A 141 -7.07 -5.14 18.33
CA GLY A 141 -6.28 -3.91 18.41
C GLY A 141 -4.79 -4.13 18.28
N ASP A 142 -4.34 -5.38 18.30
CA ASP A 142 -2.92 -5.70 18.31
C ASP A 142 -2.61 -7.03 17.60
N ARG A 143 -1.33 -7.32 17.53
CA ARG A 143 -0.83 -8.55 16.92
C ARG A 143 -1.30 -9.80 17.66
N ALA A 144 -1.40 -9.79 18.97
CA ALA A 144 -1.80 -10.96 19.76
C ALA A 144 -3.26 -11.32 19.47
N GLY A 145 -4.15 -10.33 19.42
CA GLY A 145 -5.54 -10.48 19.00
C GLY A 145 -5.67 -11.02 17.58
N LEU A 146 -4.85 -10.50 16.64
CA LEU A 146 -4.87 -10.97 15.25
C LEU A 146 -4.39 -12.44 15.14
N LEU A 147 -3.39 -12.85 15.91
CA LEU A 147 -2.95 -14.25 15.97
C LEU A 147 -4.01 -15.18 16.58
N ALA A 148 -4.67 -14.74 17.66
CA ALA A 148 -5.76 -15.49 18.27
C ALA A 148 -6.93 -15.68 17.30
N PHE A 149 -7.29 -14.64 16.58
CA PHE A 149 -8.28 -14.70 15.51
C PHE A 149 -7.90 -15.73 14.43
N ALA A 150 -6.66 -15.68 13.93
CA ALA A 150 -6.20 -16.62 12.92
C ALA A 150 -6.23 -18.07 13.42
N GLN A 151 -5.86 -18.30 14.68
CA GLN A 151 -5.93 -19.62 15.31
C GLN A 151 -7.37 -20.11 15.43
N ALA A 152 -8.29 -19.28 15.91
CA ALA A 152 -9.71 -19.66 16.07
C ALA A 152 -10.36 -20.04 14.72
N VAL A 153 -10.03 -19.32 13.64
CA VAL A 153 -10.52 -19.70 12.30
C VAL A 153 -9.89 -21.03 11.85
N ASN A 154 -8.59 -21.18 12.00
CA ASN A 154 -7.85 -22.34 11.52
C ASN A 154 -8.15 -23.62 12.34
N SER A 155 -8.62 -23.48 13.59
CA SER A 155 -9.11 -24.61 14.40
C SER A 155 -10.60 -24.92 14.17
N GLY A 156 -11.33 -24.08 13.43
CA GLY A 156 -12.76 -24.21 13.22
C GLY A 156 -13.63 -23.73 14.39
N GLU A 157 -13.04 -23.02 15.36
CA GLU A 157 -13.73 -22.47 16.52
C GLU A 157 -14.43 -21.11 16.23
N ALA A 158 -13.99 -20.42 15.16
CA ALA A 158 -14.55 -19.13 14.78
C ALA A 158 -15.96 -19.27 14.18
N GLY A 159 -16.94 -18.59 14.80
CA GLY A 159 -18.32 -18.62 14.34
C GLY A 159 -18.55 -17.80 13.08
N ALA A 160 -19.47 -18.26 12.21
CA ALA A 160 -19.89 -17.52 11.01
C ALA A 160 -20.69 -16.25 11.34
N ASP A 161 -21.33 -16.21 12.52
CA ASP A 161 -22.11 -15.06 13.00
C ASP A 161 -21.28 -14.14 13.92
N THR A 162 -19.99 -13.97 13.58
CA THR A 162 -19.07 -13.15 14.35
C THR A 162 -18.52 -12.02 13.49
N LEU A 163 -18.61 -10.80 14.02
CA LEU A 163 -17.92 -9.64 13.50
C LEU A 163 -16.55 -9.48 14.18
N TYR A 164 -15.49 -9.61 13.44
CA TYR A 164 -14.13 -9.25 13.84
C TYR A 164 -13.82 -7.85 13.35
N ARG A 165 -13.40 -6.96 14.24
CA ARG A 165 -13.21 -5.54 13.93
C ARG A 165 -11.83 -5.07 14.33
N LEU A 166 -11.06 -4.47 13.39
CA LEU A 166 -9.84 -3.78 13.77
C LEU A 166 -10.15 -2.48 14.52
N THR A 167 -9.35 -2.21 15.53
CA THR A 167 -9.42 -0.96 16.32
C THR A 167 -8.14 -0.13 16.22
N ALA A 168 -7.10 -0.65 15.55
CA ALA A 168 -5.84 0.02 15.29
C ALA A 168 -5.13 -0.60 14.09
N ASP A 169 -4.16 0.10 13.53
CA ASP A 169 -3.21 -0.46 12.57
C ASP A 169 -2.33 -1.51 13.25
N ILE A 170 -2.04 -2.61 12.55
CA ILE A 170 -1.25 -3.73 13.10
C ILE A 170 -0.01 -3.95 12.25
N ASP A 171 1.15 -3.69 12.85
CA ASP A 171 2.45 -4.07 12.30
C ASP A 171 2.86 -5.46 12.83
N LEU A 172 3.14 -6.39 11.91
CA LEU A 172 3.54 -7.75 12.26
C LEU A 172 5.07 -7.93 12.38
N GLY A 173 5.86 -6.86 12.23
CA GLY A 173 7.30 -6.83 12.50
C GLY A 173 8.13 -7.74 11.60
N GLY A 174 7.78 -7.86 10.32
CA GLY A 174 8.49 -8.68 9.33
C GLY A 174 8.34 -10.20 9.55
N ARG A 175 7.48 -10.64 10.47
CA ARG A 175 7.38 -12.05 10.87
C ARG A 175 6.60 -12.89 9.88
N ALA A 176 6.87 -14.21 9.91
CA ALA A 176 6.11 -15.17 9.14
C ALA A 176 4.66 -15.22 9.62
N TRP A 177 3.74 -15.25 8.68
CA TRP A 177 2.30 -15.30 8.90
C TRP A 177 1.72 -16.62 8.41
N THR A 178 0.85 -17.24 9.22
CA THR A 178 0.00 -18.35 8.80
C THR A 178 -1.34 -17.75 8.35
N PRO A 179 -1.77 -17.99 7.10
CA PRO A 179 -3.01 -17.43 6.61
C PRO A 179 -4.25 -17.75 7.44
N VAL A 180 -5.16 -16.81 7.56
CA VAL A 180 -6.50 -17.05 8.13
C VAL A 180 -7.29 -17.90 7.15
N GLY A 181 -7.88 -19.01 7.60
CA GLY A 181 -8.45 -19.97 6.68
C GLY A 181 -7.36 -20.65 5.85
N ALA A 182 -6.36 -21.23 6.51
CA ALA A 182 -5.14 -21.75 5.88
C ALA A 182 -5.40 -22.89 4.89
N ASP A 183 -6.55 -23.51 4.96
CA ASP A 183 -7.02 -24.52 4.02
C ASP A 183 -8.53 -24.34 3.69
N GLN A 184 -9.02 -25.05 2.68
CA GLN A 184 -10.42 -24.96 2.26
C GLN A 184 -11.41 -25.72 3.16
N ASN A 185 -10.94 -26.52 4.14
CA ASN A 185 -11.81 -27.19 5.09
C ASN A 185 -12.19 -26.26 6.25
N HIS A 186 -11.33 -25.29 6.54
CA HIS A 186 -11.54 -24.28 7.59
C HIS A 186 -11.49 -22.87 7.00
N PRO A 187 -12.35 -22.52 6.03
CA PRO A 187 -12.37 -21.19 5.44
C PRO A 187 -12.88 -20.18 6.46
N PHE A 188 -12.52 -18.93 6.29
CA PHE A 188 -13.13 -17.85 7.05
C PHE A 188 -14.57 -17.62 6.59
N LEU A 189 -15.53 -17.75 7.50
CA LEU A 189 -16.98 -17.64 7.24
C LEU A 189 -17.64 -16.43 7.91
N GLY A 190 -16.92 -15.76 8.83
CA GLY A 190 -17.41 -14.61 9.57
C GLY A 190 -17.31 -13.31 8.78
N PHE A 191 -17.45 -12.21 9.51
CA PHE A 191 -17.33 -10.87 8.99
C PHE A 191 -16.07 -10.20 9.57
N PHE A 192 -15.15 -9.75 8.69
CA PHE A 192 -13.95 -9.00 9.10
C PHE A 192 -14.04 -7.57 8.59
N ASP A 193 -14.14 -6.60 9.51
CA ASP A 193 -14.13 -5.18 9.21
C ASP A 193 -12.79 -4.58 9.62
N GLY A 194 -11.99 -4.17 8.66
CA GLY A 194 -10.74 -3.46 8.88
C GLY A 194 -10.94 -2.06 9.44
N CYS A 195 -12.15 -1.50 9.40
CA CYS A 195 -12.47 -0.14 9.86
C CYS A 195 -11.56 0.95 9.26
N GLY A 196 -10.99 0.71 8.08
CA GLY A 196 -10.01 1.60 7.45
C GLY A 196 -8.57 1.41 7.93
N HIS A 197 -8.34 0.53 8.90
CA HIS A 197 -7.00 0.20 9.40
C HIS A 197 -6.19 -0.69 8.46
N ARG A 198 -4.90 -0.76 8.75
CA ARG A 198 -3.90 -1.50 7.97
C ARG A 198 -3.31 -2.66 8.77
N ILE A 199 -3.07 -3.78 8.07
CA ILE A 199 -2.22 -4.87 8.53
C ILE A 199 -1.00 -4.90 7.61
N SER A 200 0.20 -4.72 8.17
CA SER A 200 1.43 -4.54 7.40
C SER A 200 2.61 -5.34 7.91
N ASN A 201 3.68 -5.31 7.12
CA ASN A 201 5.01 -5.79 7.51
C ASN A 201 5.01 -7.25 7.95
N PHE A 202 4.48 -8.16 7.12
CA PHE A 202 4.52 -9.59 7.36
C PHE A 202 4.90 -10.37 6.09
N THR A 203 5.39 -11.57 6.30
CA THR A 203 5.79 -12.45 5.21
C THR A 203 4.94 -13.72 5.18
N VAL A 204 4.54 -14.15 3.99
CA VAL A 204 3.88 -15.44 3.80
C VAL A 204 4.75 -16.33 2.93
N GLN A 205 5.09 -17.52 3.45
CA GLN A 205 5.87 -18.52 2.73
C GLN A 205 4.97 -19.32 1.79
N ALA A 206 4.81 -18.84 0.57
CA ALA A 206 3.96 -19.48 -0.44
C ALA A 206 4.38 -20.94 -0.77
N GLY A 207 5.63 -21.32 -0.50
CA GLY A 207 6.09 -22.72 -0.63
C GLY A 207 5.60 -23.66 0.47
N LYS A 208 5.26 -23.14 1.66
CA LYS A 208 4.71 -23.90 2.79
C LYS A 208 3.19 -23.94 2.76
N HIS A 209 2.56 -22.89 2.27
CA HIS A 209 1.12 -22.74 2.26
C HIS A 209 0.64 -22.81 0.81
N HIS A 210 -0.25 -23.76 0.51
CA HIS A 210 -0.91 -23.82 -0.80
C HIS A 210 -1.72 -22.55 -1.08
N LEU A 211 -2.27 -21.97 -0.02
CA LEU A 211 -3.05 -20.71 -0.01
C LEU A 211 -2.24 -19.65 0.73
N ALA A 212 -1.61 -18.72 0.02
CA ALA A 212 -0.73 -17.71 0.59
C ALA A 212 -1.33 -16.30 0.48
N GLY A 213 -1.54 -15.67 1.61
CA GLY A 213 -2.09 -14.31 1.78
C GLY A 213 -2.35 -14.00 3.25
N LEU A 214 -2.93 -12.85 3.54
CA LEU A 214 -3.47 -12.58 4.87
C LEU A 214 -4.58 -13.61 5.18
N PHE A 215 -5.52 -13.77 4.22
CA PHE A 215 -6.49 -14.85 4.20
C PHE A 215 -6.06 -15.92 3.19
N GLY A 216 -6.07 -17.18 3.60
CA GLY A 216 -5.91 -18.33 2.71
C GLY A 216 -7.20 -18.57 1.93
N CYS A 217 -8.31 -18.72 2.64
CA CYS A 217 -9.63 -18.91 2.06
C CYS A 217 -10.69 -18.09 2.80
N VAL A 218 -11.42 -17.25 2.05
CA VAL A 218 -12.68 -16.64 2.50
C VAL A 218 -13.79 -17.46 1.87
N GLY A 219 -14.54 -18.17 2.70
CA GLY A 219 -15.58 -19.09 2.26
C GLY A 219 -16.90 -18.37 1.96
N ARG A 220 -17.90 -19.14 1.46
CA ARG A 220 -19.23 -18.63 1.16
C ARG A 220 -19.92 -18.09 2.40
N GLY A 221 -20.38 -16.86 2.33
CA GLY A 221 -20.95 -16.12 3.47
C GLY A 221 -19.92 -15.33 4.26
N GLY A 222 -18.63 -15.64 4.15
CA GLY A 222 -17.56 -14.83 4.73
C GLY A 222 -17.39 -13.49 3.99
N ARG A 223 -17.06 -12.45 4.73
CA ARG A 223 -16.82 -11.11 4.18
C ARG A 223 -15.62 -10.44 4.82
N VAL A 224 -14.81 -9.81 3.99
CA VAL A 224 -13.71 -8.95 4.43
C VAL A 224 -13.92 -7.57 3.84
N SER A 225 -13.91 -6.53 4.69
CA SER A 225 -14.18 -5.17 4.26
C SER A 225 -13.24 -4.14 4.89
N ASN A 226 -13.12 -2.97 4.22
CA ASN A 226 -12.47 -1.76 4.74
C ASN A 226 -11.04 -2.00 5.27
N LEU A 227 -10.23 -2.80 4.57
CA LEU A 227 -8.92 -3.25 5.03
C LEU A 227 -7.82 -2.89 4.05
N ALA A 228 -6.74 -2.31 4.56
CA ALA A 228 -5.49 -2.18 3.83
C ALA A 228 -4.50 -3.28 4.25
N VAL A 229 -3.85 -3.92 3.26
CA VAL A 229 -2.89 -5.01 3.50
C VAL A 229 -1.59 -4.74 2.74
N ASP A 230 -0.47 -4.87 3.45
CA ASP A 230 0.85 -4.82 2.85
C ASP A 230 1.68 -6.04 3.30
N CYS A 231 2.00 -6.91 2.36
CA CYS A 231 2.75 -8.12 2.68
C CYS A 231 3.75 -8.53 1.61
N MET A 232 4.75 -9.27 2.05
CA MET A 232 5.73 -9.92 1.18
C MET A 232 5.41 -11.41 1.02
N LEU A 233 5.14 -11.83 -0.21
CA LEU A 233 4.89 -13.23 -0.54
C LEU A 233 6.19 -13.87 -1.05
N LEU A 234 6.73 -14.81 -0.28
CA LEU A 234 8.00 -15.47 -0.56
C LEU A 234 7.80 -16.91 -1.05
N GLY A 235 8.71 -17.33 -1.94
CA GLY A 235 8.70 -18.70 -2.45
C GLY A 235 7.70 -18.91 -3.59
N ARG A 236 7.45 -20.21 -3.91
CA ARG A 236 6.53 -20.62 -4.99
C ARG A 236 5.50 -21.58 -4.42
N GLY A 237 4.25 -21.21 -4.56
CA GLY A 237 3.10 -22.01 -4.12
C GLY A 237 2.08 -22.21 -5.24
N THR A 238 0.87 -22.61 -4.85
CA THR A 238 -0.23 -22.78 -5.80
C THR A 238 -0.97 -21.45 -5.98
N TYR A 239 -1.54 -20.91 -4.93
CA TYR A 239 -2.30 -19.65 -4.93
C TYR A 239 -1.61 -18.62 -4.03
N ALA A 240 -1.32 -17.44 -4.54
CA ALA A 240 -0.66 -16.39 -3.80
C ALA A 240 -1.21 -15.00 -4.13
N ALA A 241 -1.69 -14.28 -3.13
CA ALA A 241 -2.09 -12.88 -3.24
C ALA A 241 -2.06 -12.23 -1.84
N PRO A 242 -1.76 -10.93 -1.72
CA PRO A 242 -1.60 -10.29 -0.42
C PRO A 242 -2.83 -10.38 0.47
N LEU A 243 -4.02 -10.07 -0.06
CA LEU A 243 -5.24 -10.08 0.74
C LEU A 243 -5.80 -11.49 0.89
N CYS A 244 -6.08 -12.18 -0.23
CA CYS A 244 -6.77 -13.45 -0.17
C CYS A 244 -6.32 -14.41 -1.28
N ALA A 245 -5.94 -15.64 -0.93
CA ALA A 245 -5.57 -16.63 -1.93
C ALA A 245 -6.80 -17.14 -2.69
N ILE A 246 -7.86 -17.59 -2.00
CA ILE A 246 -9.13 -18.02 -2.61
C ILE A 246 -10.28 -17.26 -1.95
N ASN A 247 -11.05 -16.54 -2.77
CA ASN A 247 -12.27 -15.89 -2.34
C ASN A 247 -13.49 -16.62 -2.92
N GLU A 248 -14.34 -17.15 -2.06
CA GLU A 248 -15.69 -17.64 -2.39
C GLU A 248 -16.80 -16.79 -1.77
N GLY A 249 -16.42 -15.87 -0.87
CA GLY A 249 -17.28 -14.93 -0.19
C GLY A 249 -17.26 -13.54 -0.81
N GLU A 250 -17.09 -12.52 -0.01
CA GLU A 250 -17.16 -11.14 -0.44
C GLU A 250 -15.95 -10.32 0.07
N LEU A 251 -15.31 -9.57 -0.83
CA LEU A 251 -14.24 -8.61 -0.52
C LEU A 251 -14.72 -7.22 -0.93
N VAL A 252 -14.74 -6.26 0.00
CA VAL A 252 -15.31 -4.92 -0.23
C VAL A 252 -14.37 -3.84 0.30
N ASN A 253 -14.12 -2.82 -0.52
CA ASN A 253 -13.35 -1.64 -0.11
C ASN A 253 -11.99 -2.00 0.51
N CYS A 254 -11.27 -2.96 -0.09
CA CYS A 254 -9.97 -3.41 0.37
C CYS A 254 -8.86 -2.94 -0.57
N THR A 255 -7.71 -2.62 0.00
CA THR A 255 -6.50 -2.28 -0.74
C THR A 255 -5.40 -3.26 -0.40
N ALA A 256 -4.67 -3.77 -1.40
CA ALA A 256 -3.53 -4.64 -1.17
C ALA A 256 -2.30 -4.13 -1.91
N THR A 257 -1.17 -4.08 -1.20
CA THR A 257 0.15 -3.82 -1.79
C THR A 257 0.90 -5.13 -1.94
N ALA A 258 1.20 -5.49 -3.19
CA ALA A 258 1.81 -6.76 -3.52
C ALA A 258 3.33 -6.65 -3.70
N HIS A 259 4.07 -7.37 -2.86
CA HIS A 259 5.49 -7.67 -3.07
C HIS A 259 5.64 -9.19 -3.19
N SER A 260 5.56 -9.73 -4.41
CA SER A 260 5.36 -11.16 -4.60
C SER A 260 6.36 -11.81 -5.55
N ALA A 261 6.88 -12.97 -5.13
CA ALA A 261 7.42 -13.96 -6.04
C ALA A 261 6.31 -14.65 -6.84
N LEU A 262 6.68 -15.33 -7.94
CA LEU A 262 5.70 -15.98 -8.82
C LEU A 262 5.30 -17.35 -8.31
N SER A 263 4.01 -17.54 -8.04
CA SER A 263 3.33 -18.82 -7.83
C SER A 263 2.62 -19.30 -9.11
N HIS A 264 1.85 -20.39 -9.05
CA HIS A 264 1.08 -20.88 -10.20
C HIS A 264 -0.07 -19.91 -10.52
N TYR A 265 -0.77 -19.44 -9.47
CA TYR A 265 -1.78 -18.39 -9.53
C TYR A 265 -1.30 -17.23 -8.68
N THR A 266 -0.96 -16.12 -9.29
CA THR A 266 -0.50 -14.93 -8.55
C THR A 266 -1.36 -13.73 -8.95
N GLY A 267 -2.01 -13.13 -7.95
CA GLY A 267 -2.81 -11.90 -8.09
C GLY A 267 -2.31 -10.79 -7.18
N GLY A 268 -2.57 -9.55 -7.55
CA GLY A 268 -2.20 -8.38 -6.74
C GLY A 268 -3.11 -8.15 -5.54
N LEU A 269 -4.35 -8.65 -5.57
CA LEU A 269 -5.29 -8.63 -4.46
C LEU A 269 -5.76 -10.04 -4.11
N VAL A 270 -6.22 -10.79 -5.09
CA VAL A 270 -6.78 -12.13 -4.94
C VAL A 270 -6.19 -13.08 -5.98
N ALA A 271 -5.82 -14.33 -5.59
CA ALA A 271 -5.30 -15.26 -6.57
C ALA A 271 -6.43 -15.94 -7.35
N GLN A 272 -7.46 -16.46 -6.68
CA GLN A 272 -8.67 -16.97 -7.30
C GLN A 272 -9.91 -16.34 -6.69
N ASN A 273 -10.76 -15.75 -7.52
CA ASN A 273 -12.05 -15.23 -7.11
C ASN A 273 -13.17 -16.11 -7.69
N SER A 274 -13.97 -16.69 -6.81
CA SER A 274 -15.20 -17.43 -7.13
C SER A 274 -16.45 -16.76 -6.52
N GLY A 275 -16.24 -15.77 -5.65
CA GLY A 275 -17.26 -14.94 -5.03
C GLY A 275 -17.37 -13.56 -5.66
N SER A 276 -17.45 -12.54 -4.84
CA SER A 276 -17.63 -11.15 -5.26
C SER A 276 -16.53 -10.25 -4.71
N VAL A 277 -16.07 -9.29 -5.52
CA VAL A 277 -15.07 -8.29 -5.14
C VAL A 277 -15.56 -6.92 -5.61
N PHE A 278 -15.69 -5.97 -4.69
CA PHE A 278 -16.23 -4.63 -4.95
C PHE A 278 -15.31 -3.55 -4.41
N ARG A 279 -15.12 -2.47 -5.17
CA ARG A 279 -14.40 -1.26 -4.76
C ARG A 279 -13.02 -1.54 -4.16
N CYS A 280 -12.29 -2.50 -4.73
CA CYS A 280 -10.98 -2.89 -4.24
C CYS A 280 -9.86 -2.43 -5.17
N SER A 281 -8.66 -2.30 -4.60
CA SER A 281 -7.47 -1.89 -5.35
C SER A 281 -6.27 -2.78 -5.07
N ALA A 282 -5.44 -2.97 -6.11
CA ALA A 282 -4.18 -3.68 -6.03
C ALA A 282 -3.03 -2.80 -6.49
N LEU A 283 -1.99 -2.71 -5.67
CA LEU A 283 -0.81 -1.88 -5.87
C LEU A 283 0.47 -2.74 -5.82
N GLY A 284 1.62 -2.17 -6.18
CA GLY A 284 2.92 -2.79 -5.95
C GLY A 284 3.49 -3.54 -7.16
N ARG A 285 4.31 -4.57 -6.91
CA ARG A 285 5.06 -5.29 -7.94
C ARG A 285 4.99 -6.80 -7.76
N ILE A 286 4.76 -7.52 -8.86
CA ILE A 286 4.77 -8.98 -8.89
C ILE A 286 5.78 -9.46 -9.94
N GLY A 287 6.64 -10.40 -9.55
CA GLY A 287 7.58 -11.05 -10.45
C GLY A 287 8.99 -11.15 -9.90
N LYS A 288 9.93 -11.42 -10.78
CA LYS A 288 11.34 -11.45 -10.38
C LYS A 288 11.78 -10.03 -10.08
N GLY A 289 12.28 -9.80 -8.86
CA GLY A 289 13.08 -8.62 -8.54
C GLY A 289 14.21 -8.45 -9.57
N ALA A 290 14.81 -7.26 -9.66
CA ALA A 290 16.03 -7.08 -10.42
C ALA A 290 16.99 -8.23 -10.06
N PRO A 291 17.62 -8.90 -11.04
CA PRO A 291 18.58 -9.96 -10.73
C PRO A 291 19.61 -9.35 -9.77
N VAL A 292 19.79 -10.00 -8.62
CA VAL A 292 20.87 -9.63 -7.71
C VAL A 292 22.13 -9.63 -8.57
N PRO A 293 22.84 -8.50 -8.72
CA PRO A 293 23.97 -8.44 -9.61
C PRO A 293 24.98 -9.50 -9.19
N TRP A 294 25.63 -10.14 -10.14
CA TRP A 294 26.54 -11.28 -9.89
C TRP A 294 27.62 -10.97 -8.83
N TRP A 295 28.02 -9.69 -8.72
CA TRP A 295 28.96 -9.24 -7.70
C TRP A 295 28.38 -9.31 -6.27
N ALA A 296 27.06 -9.17 -6.08
CA ALA A 296 26.41 -9.32 -4.77
C ALA A 296 26.30 -10.79 -4.35
N THR A 297 26.11 -11.70 -5.33
CA THR A 297 26.20 -13.15 -5.06
C THR A 297 27.65 -13.59 -4.83
N ALA A 298 28.62 -12.98 -5.56
CA ALA A 298 30.05 -13.21 -5.33
C ALA A 298 30.49 -12.65 -3.96
N LEU A 299 29.97 -11.49 -3.55
CA LEU A 299 30.22 -10.90 -2.23
C LEU A 299 29.64 -11.77 -1.10
N LEU A 300 28.44 -12.33 -1.28
CA LEU A 300 27.85 -13.25 -0.33
C LEU A 300 28.65 -14.54 -0.19
N LEU A 301 29.14 -15.10 -1.28
CA LEU A 301 30.05 -16.27 -1.29
C LEU A 301 31.41 -15.96 -0.65
N LEU A 302 31.97 -14.77 -0.91
CA LEU A 302 33.20 -14.30 -0.30
C LEU A 302 33.04 -14.12 1.23
N LEU A 303 31.92 -13.59 1.69
CA LEU A 303 31.60 -13.43 3.13
C LEU A 303 31.44 -14.78 3.85
N LEU A 304 30.97 -15.82 3.15
CA LEU A 304 30.87 -17.18 3.70
C LEU A 304 32.23 -17.89 3.80
N CYS A 305 33.24 -17.44 3.06
CA CYS A 305 34.57 -18.03 3.01
C CYS A 305 35.60 -17.36 3.94
N PHE A 306 35.30 -16.19 4.53
CA PHE A 306 36.20 -15.49 5.43
C PHE A 306 35.85 -15.71 6.90
N PRO A 307 36.87 -15.88 7.78
CA PRO A 307 36.63 -16.06 9.21
C PRO A 307 36.03 -14.80 9.85
N LEU A 308 35.14 -15.00 10.84
CA LEU A 308 34.37 -13.97 11.57
C LEU A 308 35.11 -12.66 11.93
N PRO A 309 36.40 -12.62 12.30
CA PRO A 309 37.08 -11.35 12.62
C PRO A 309 37.21 -10.38 11.45
N VAL A 310 37.33 -10.90 10.21
CA VAL A 310 37.41 -10.08 9.00
C VAL A 310 36.02 -9.55 8.62
N TYR A 311 34.97 -10.32 8.92
CA TYR A 311 33.58 -9.88 8.76
C TYR A 311 33.28 -8.64 9.61
N PHE A 312 33.64 -8.62 10.91
CA PHE A 312 33.46 -7.47 11.78
C PHE A 312 34.29 -6.24 11.39
N ALA A 313 35.51 -6.43 10.87
CA ALA A 313 36.33 -5.32 10.41
C ALA A 313 35.83 -4.69 9.10
N LEU A 314 35.23 -5.47 8.20
CA LEU A 314 34.65 -4.96 6.96
C LEU A 314 33.26 -4.33 7.16
N THR A 315 32.46 -4.84 8.10
CA THR A 315 31.14 -4.27 8.43
C THR A 315 31.22 -2.96 9.22
N ALA A 316 32.31 -2.73 9.97
CA ALA A 316 32.55 -1.46 10.67
C ALA A 316 32.96 -0.31 9.74
N GLN A 317 33.38 -0.58 8.50
CA GLN A 317 33.79 0.43 7.51
C GLN A 317 32.84 0.59 6.32
N ALA A 318 31.89 -0.31 6.14
CA ALA A 318 30.87 -0.23 5.10
C ALA A 318 29.54 0.12 5.74
N ALA A 319 29.34 1.40 6.03
CA ALA A 319 27.99 1.95 5.96
C ALA A 319 27.62 1.90 4.45
N GLY A 320 27.18 0.72 3.99
CA GLY A 320 26.55 0.57 2.70
C GLY A 320 25.22 1.35 2.70
N PRO A 321 24.68 1.70 1.53
CA PRO A 321 23.39 2.37 1.50
C PRO A 321 22.41 1.49 2.31
N GLU A 322 21.87 2.08 3.37
CA GLU A 322 20.79 1.47 4.13
C GLU A 322 19.72 1.03 3.12
N LEU A 323 19.38 -0.25 3.11
CA LEU A 323 18.21 -0.73 2.40
C LEU A 323 17.02 -0.17 3.17
N PHE A 324 16.61 1.05 2.81
CA PHE A 324 15.45 1.68 3.38
C PHE A 324 14.22 0.83 3.05
N ALA A 325 13.43 0.55 4.07
CA ALA A 325 12.08 0.05 3.87
C ALA A 325 11.34 1.03 2.94
N PRO A 326 10.50 0.56 2.01
CA PRO A 326 9.77 1.45 1.13
C PRO A 326 8.96 2.43 1.98
N VAL A 327 9.16 3.72 1.77
CA VAL A 327 8.46 4.77 2.50
C VAL A 327 6.99 4.71 2.11
N ILE A 328 6.13 4.53 3.10
CA ILE A 328 4.69 4.35 2.91
C ILE A 328 4.05 5.73 2.78
N LEU A 329 3.08 5.88 1.86
CA LEU A 329 2.28 7.11 1.75
C LEU A 329 1.65 7.46 3.09
N ASP A 330 1.68 8.75 3.44
CA ASP A 330 1.06 9.21 4.68
C ASP A 330 -0.44 8.92 4.68
N PRO A 331 -0.98 8.20 5.66
CA PRO A 331 -2.40 7.86 5.71
C PRO A 331 -3.31 9.08 5.90
N ASN A 332 -2.77 10.18 6.41
CA ASN A 332 -3.50 11.44 6.64
C ASN A 332 -3.32 12.43 5.50
N ALA A 333 -2.48 12.11 4.50
CA ALA A 333 -2.26 12.99 3.36
C ALA A 333 -3.55 13.13 2.52
N GLN A 334 -4.02 14.38 2.39
CA GLN A 334 -5.17 14.74 1.57
C GLN A 334 -4.71 15.41 0.28
N PRO A 335 -5.47 15.29 -0.83
CA PRO A 335 -5.21 16.08 -2.03
C PRO A 335 -5.28 17.56 -1.71
N ILE A 336 -4.33 18.33 -2.20
CA ILE A 336 -4.31 19.79 -2.06
C ILE A 336 -5.35 20.38 -3.01
N ASP A 337 -6.20 21.27 -2.51
CA ASP A 337 -7.12 22.03 -3.37
C ASP A 337 -6.32 22.97 -4.29
N PRO A 338 -6.46 22.85 -5.62
CA PRO A 338 -5.73 23.70 -6.55
C PRO A 338 -6.02 25.21 -6.40
N GLU A 339 -7.20 25.59 -5.89
CA GLU A 339 -7.57 26.98 -5.69
C GLU A 339 -6.96 27.60 -4.42
N GLU A 340 -6.69 26.81 -3.39
CA GLU A 340 -6.03 27.27 -2.16
C GLU A 340 -4.50 27.34 -2.26
N SER A 341 -3.89 26.67 -3.21
CA SER A 341 -2.43 26.55 -3.33
C SER A 341 -1.84 27.21 -4.57
N TYR A 342 -2.42 28.32 -5.04
CA TYR A 342 -1.80 29.08 -6.11
C TYR A 342 -0.52 29.81 -5.63
N ILE A 343 0.56 29.04 -5.50
CA ILE A 343 1.91 29.57 -5.57
C ILE A 343 2.38 29.26 -7.00
N PRO A 344 2.63 30.29 -7.84
CA PRO A 344 3.13 30.05 -9.20
C PRO A 344 4.42 29.25 -9.14
N ALA A 345 4.56 28.29 -10.05
CA ALA A 345 5.82 27.59 -10.24
C ALA A 345 6.93 28.63 -10.51
N PRO A 346 8.14 28.46 -9.97
CA PRO A 346 9.25 29.38 -10.25
C PRO A 346 9.50 29.42 -11.76
N GLU A 347 9.73 30.65 -12.29
CA GLU A 347 9.95 30.92 -13.73
C GLU A 347 11.30 30.39 -14.29
N GLU A 348 12.07 29.65 -13.49
CA GLU A 348 13.35 29.08 -13.91
C GLU A 348 13.17 27.64 -14.42
N GLU A 349 13.91 27.29 -15.47
CA GLU A 349 13.90 26.00 -16.14
C GLU A 349 13.93 24.83 -15.13
N GLU A 350 12.93 23.95 -15.23
CA GLU A 350 12.78 22.74 -14.43
C GLU A 350 14.05 21.89 -14.53
N SER A 351 14.82 21.85 -13.46
CA SER A 351 15.77 20.76 -13.30
C SER A 351 14.97 19.49 -12.94
N ASP A 352 15.22 18.39 -13.60
CA ASP A 352 14.60 17.05 -13.37
C ASP A 352 14.72 16.55 -11.91
N THR A 353 15.17 17.37 -10.98
CA THR A 353 15.52 17.03 -9.60
C THR A 353 15.02 18.05 -8.56
N SER A 354 14.03 18.90 -8.89
CA SER A 354 13.51 19.88 -7.94
C SER A 354 12.62 19.23 -6.88
N ALA A 355 12.96 19.43 -5.61
CA ALA A 355 12.14 19.05 -4.47
C ALA A 355 11.53 20.31 -3.86
N SER A 356 10.21 20.37 -3.76
CA SER A 356 9.49 21.54 -3.24
C SER A 356 8.51 21.12 -2.15
N PHE A 357 8.30 21.97 -1.18
CA PHE A 357 7.34 21.77 -0.10
C PHE A 357 6.79 23.12 0.39
N ILE A 358 5.66 23.07 1.08
CA ILE A 358 5.03 24.20 1.75
C ILE A 358 4.67 23.76 3.16
N MET A 359 4.88 24.60 4.16
CA MET A 359 4.44 24.35 5.53
C MET A 359 4.23 25.67 6.27
N ASN A 360 3.45 25.66 7.35
CA ASN A 360 3.35 26.79 8.26
C ASN A 360 4.64 26.93 9.08
N ALA A 361 5.12 28.15 9.26
CA ALA A 361 6.28 28.45 10.13
C ALA A 361 5.92 28.43 11.62
N GLU A 362 4.63 28.55 11.93
CA GLU A 362 4.07 28.59 13.29
C GLU A 362 2.92 27.59 13.40
N MET A 363 2.81 26.91 14.54
CA MET A 363 1.76 25.94 14.83
C MET A 363 1.25 26.11 16.27
N TYR A 364 -0.06 26.25 16.42
CA TYR A 364 -0.72 26.15 17.72
C TYR A 364 -1.16 24.72 17.98
N VAL A 365 -0.82 24.17 19.13
CA VAL A 365 -1.13 22.81 19.55
C VAL A 365 -2.04 22.84 20.77
N SER A 366 -3.21 22.20 20.68
CA SER A 366 -4.12 22.09 21.82
C SER A 366 -3.55 21.20 22.92
N ALA A 367 -3.51 21.68 24.14
CA ALA A 367 -3.06 20.90 25.31
C ALA A 367 -3.96 19.69 25.64
N GLU A 368 -5.19 19.63 25.11
CA GLU A 368 -6.13 18.50 25.37
C GLU A 368 -5.76 17.26 24.53
N ASN A 369 -5.51 17.43 23.24
CA ASN A 369 -5.31 16.32 22.30
C ASN A 369 -3.96 16.36 21.59
N TYR A 370 -3.16 17.40 21.79
CA TYR A 370 -1.86 17.64 21.16
C TYR A 370 -1.91 17.73 19.63
N ALA A 371 -3.08 18.05 19.07
CA ALA A 371 -3.26 18.29 17.64
C ALA A 371 -2.98 19.75 17.29
N GLY A 372 -2.35 19.99 16.15
CA GLY A 372 -2.03 21.31 15.64
C GLY A 372 -1.96 21.35 14.12
N ALA A 373 -2.26 22.51 13.53
CA ALA A 373 -2.29 22.70 12.08
C ALA A 373 -0.89 23.07 11.58
N ILE A 374 -0.21 22.14 10.93
CA ILE A 374 1.14 22.31 10.38
C ILE A 374 1.12 22.70 8.88
N GLY A 375 0.09 22.31 8.13
CA GLY A 375 -0.06 22.63 6.72
C GLY A 375 1.07 22.12 5.83
N LEU A 376 1.54 20.89 6.06
CA LEU A 376 2.56 20.24 5.24
C LEU A 376 1.99 19.90 3.87
N ARG A 377 2.58 20.46 2.80
CA ARG A 377 2.09 20.25 1.44
C ARG A 377 3.25 19.99 0.48
N CYS A 378 3.08 18.99 -0.39
CA CYS A 378 3.96 18.73 -1.51
C CYS A 378 3.30 19.25 -2.79
N PRO A 379 3.77 20.38 -3.37
CA PRO A 379 3.16 20.96 -4.54
C PRO A 379 3.14 20.01 -5.73
N THR A 380 2.18 20.20 -6.64
CA THR A 380 2.02 19.34 -7.83
C THR A 380 3.21 19.37 -8.79
N TRP A 381 3.98 20.44 -8.78
CA TRP A 381 5.20 20.62 -9.60
C TRP A 381 6.46 20.04 -8.96
N SER A 382 6.41 19.57 -7.70
CA SER A 382 7.55 18.86 -7.09
C SER A 382 7.77 17.54 -7.82
N THR A 383 9.02 17.23 -8.15
CA THR A 383 9.39 15.94 -8.74
C THR A 383 9.63 14.85 -7.69
N ARG A 384 9.64 15.23 -6.40
CA ARG A 384 9.90 14.34 -5.28
C ARG A 384 8.83 14.48 -4.21
N GLY A 385 8.53 13.36 -3.55
CA GLY A 385 7.80 13.35 -2.29
C GLY A 385 8.75 13.55 -1.11
N PHE A 386 8.21 13.74 0.09
CA PHE A 386 9.00 13.86 1.30
C PHE A 386 8.35 13.18 2.51
N VAL A 387 9.19 12.80 3.47
CA VAL A 387 8.80 12.46 4.84
C VAL A 387 9.21 13.60 5.75
N ALA A 388 8.31 14.02 6.63
CA ALA A 388 8.53 15.10 7.59
C ALA A 388 8.58 14.54 9.01
N THR A 389 9.67 14.83 9.72
CA THR A 389 9.81 14.49 11.14
C THR A 389 9.90 15.75 11.97
N VAL A 390 8.89 16.00 12.83
CA VAL A 390 8.91 17.12 13.80
C VAL A 390 9.67 16.67 15.03
N ARG A 391 10.71 17.44 15.42
CA ARG A 391 11.64 17.05 16.47
C ARG A 391 11.84 18.16 17.51
N LEU A 392 11.90 17.74 18.76
CA LEU A 392 12.29 18.62 19.87
C LEU A 392 13.80 18.85 19.84
N THR A 393 14.23 20.12 19.83
CA THR A 393 15.64 20.51 19.79
C THR A 393 16.33 20.23 21.14
N ALA A 394 17.66 20.11 21.12
CA ALA A 394 18.43 19.92 22.35
C ALA A 394 18.24 21.08 23.34
N GLU A 395 18.08 22.32 22.86
CA GLU A 395 17.84 23.51 23.69
C GLU A 395 16.50 23.40 24.42
N ASP A 396 15.44 23.04 23.75
CA ASP A 396 14.11 22.86 24.34
C ASP A 396 14.03 21.64 25.25
N GLN A 397 14.78 20.57 24.95
CA GLN A 397 14.94 19.43 25.87
C GLN A 397 15.51 19.90 27.23
N ALA A 398 16.59 20.71 27.22
CA ALA A 398 17.19 21.25 28.42
C ALA A 398 16.22 22.17 29.17
N ARG A 399 15.45 23.00 28.45
CA ARG A 399 14.47 23.92 29.04
C ARG A 399 13.35 23.21 29.79
N ILE A 400 12.88 22.07 29.30
CA ILE A 400 11.83 21.26 29.96
C ILE A 400 12.39 20.22 30.95
N GLY A 401 13.69 20.20 31.16
CA GLY A 401 14.35 19.25 32.05
C GLY A 401 14.26 17.79 31.57
N TYR A 402 14.29 17.58 30.26
CA TYR A 402 14.38 16.24 29.66
C TYR A 402 15.84 15.82 29.57
N ALA A 403 16.21 14.74 30.23
CA ALA A 403 17.57 14.20 30.23
C ALA A 403 17.74 13.22 29.05
N GLY A 404 17.91 13.77 27.85
CA GLY A 404 18.24 13.00 26.64
C GLY A 404 19.76 12.97 26.41
N ASP A 405 20.18 12.32 25.33
CA ASP A 405 21.58 12.26 24.86
C ASP A 405 22.01 13.50 24.06
N GLY A 406 21.14 14.51 23.95
CA GLY A 406 21.36 15.74 23.19
C GLY A 406 20.96 15.66 21.72
N GLU A 407 20.57 14.49 21.23
CA GLU A 407 20.02 14.35 19.88
C GLU A 407 18.56 14.85 19.82
N PRO A 408 18.12 15.42 18.69
CA PRO A 408 16.74 15.86 18.54
C PRO A 408 15.73 14.70 18.68
N VAL A 409 14.74 14.86 19.56
CA VAL A 409 13.75 13.82 19.87
C VAL A 409 12.55 13.94 18.91
N PRO A 410 12.21 12.90 18.15
CA PRO A 410 11.05 12.93 17.26
C PRO A 410 9.73 12.95 18.07
N LEU A 411 8.86 13.89 17.73
CA LEU A 411 7.52 14.05 18.30
C LEU A 411 6.42 13.68 17.31
N TYR A 412 6.73 13.69 16.01
CA TYR A 412 5.85 13.28 14.95
C TYR A 412 6.69 12.86 13.74
N GLU A 413 6.24 11.84 13.02
CA GLU A 413 6.80 11.43 11.74
C GLU A 413 5.66 11.14 10.79
N SER A 414 5.70 11.77 9.61
CA SER A 414 4.72 11.51 8.55
C SER A 414 5.08 10.24 7.78
N GLY A 415 4.11 9.66 7.06
CA GLY A 415 4.42 8.83 5.91
C GLY A 415 4.93 9.67 4.74
N LEU A 416 5.11 9.06 3.57
CA LEU A 416 5.52 9.76 2.36
C LEU A 416 4.38 10.67 1.87
N ILE A 417 4.64 11.96 1.81
CA ILE A 417 3.76 12.97 1.21
C ILE A 417 4.22 13.17 -0.23
N VAL A 418 3.38 12.78 -1.19
CA VAL A 418 3.70 12.83 -2.62
C VAL A 418 3.20 14.12 -3.27
N PRO A 419 3.70 14.50 -4.45
CA PRO A 419 3.23 15.68 -5.18
C PRO A 419 1.71 15.73 -5.32
N GLY A 420 1.13 16.88 -5.00
CA GLY A 420 -0.32 17.13 -5.00
C GLY A 420 -1.03 16.71 -3.71
N TYR A 421 -0.31 16.31 -2.67
CA TYR A 421 -0.87 15.90 -1.37
C TYR A 421 -0.28 16.70 -0.21
N GLY A 422 -1.04 16.76 0.89
CA GLY A 422 -0.62 17.42 2.11
C GLY A 422 -1.25 16.84 3.36
N VAL A 423 -0.68 17.20 4.51
CA VAL A 423 -1.21 16.91 5.85
C VAL A 423 -1.42 18.22 6.58
N ASP A 424 -2.66 18.56 6.84
CA ASP A 424 -3.01 19.85 7.46
C ASP A 424 -2.84 19.83 8.98
N VAL A 425 -3.23 18.75 9.62
CA VAL A 425 -3.23 18.63 11.09
C VAL A 425 -2.41 17.40 11.50
N ILE A 426 -1.52 17.60 12.47
CA ILE A 426 -0.74 16.52 13.08
C ILE A 426 -1.01 16.45 14.58
N THR A 427 -0.71 15.31 15.18
CA THR A 427 -0.74 15.13 16.63
C THR A 427 0.66 14.85 17.15
N LEU A 428 1.18 15.71 18.02
CA LEU A 428 2.50 15.51 18.64
C LEU A 428 2.46 14.35 19.65
N GLY A 429 3.39 13.43 19.52
CA GLY A 429 3.58 12.31 20.41
C GLY A 429 4.13 12.71 21.78
N ALA A 430 4.23 11.71 22.66
CA ALA A 430 4.92 11.85 23.94
C ALA A 430 6.45 11.71 23.75
N LEU A 431 7.19 12.28 24.67
CA LEU A 431 8.63 12.04 24.82
C LEU A 431 8.90 10.57 25.18
N PRO A 432 10.11 10.06 24.97
CA PRO A 432 10.46 8.67 25.31
C PRO A 432 10.26 8.30 26.79
N ASP A 433 10.23 9.28 27.68
CA ASP A 433 9.92 9.07 29.10
C ASP A 433 8.41 9.10 29.43
N GLY A 434 7.56 9.20 28.41
CA GLY A 434 6.11 9.20 28.51
C GLY A 434 5.48 10.56 28.81
N ARG A 435 6.29 11.61 29.09
CA ARG A 435 5.78 12.97 29.28
C ARG A 435 5.38 13.60 27.96
N ARG A 436 4.42 14.48 27.97
CA ARG A 436 4.09 15.36 26.86
C ARG A 436 4.68 16.75 27.07
N LEU A 437 4.79 17.53 25.99
CA LEU A 437 5.26 18.90 26.07
C LEU A 437 4.35 19.71 27.01
N PRO A 438 4.89 20.38 28.05
CA PRO A 438 4.11 21.33 28.87
C PRO A 438 3.55 22.48 28.03
N ALA A 439 2.55 23.20 28.56
CA ALA A 439 2.12 24.44 27.95
C ALA A 439 3.27 25.46 27.86
N GLY A 440 3.41 26.09 26.70
CA GLY A 440 4.51 27.01 26.42
C GLY A 440 4.83 27.13 24.94
N GLU A 441 5.82 27.93 24.61
CA GLU A 441 6.34 28.16 23.27
C GLU A 441 7.66 27.41 23.06
N TYR A 442 7.82 26.75 21.89
CA TYR A 442 8.93 25.87 21.56
C TYR A 442 9.46 26.17 20.16
N GLU A 443 10.78 26.09 19.99
CA GLU A 443 11.46 26.13 18.70
C GLU A 443 11.81 24.70 18.27
N LEU A 444 10.83 24.03 17.67
CA LEU A 444 11.01 22.68 17.12
C LEU A 444 11.76 22.72 15.79
N SER A 445 12.24 21.58 15.32
CA SER A 445 12.79 21.43 13.98
C SER A 445 12.00 20.40 13.18
N VAL A 446 11.75 20.70 11.89
CA VAL A 446 11.17 19.75 10.96
C VAL A 446 12.27 19.24 10.02
N LEU A 447 12.61 17.97 10.10
CA LEU A 447 13.48 17.30 9.14
C LEU A 447 12.61 16.85 7.96
N LEU A 448 12.96 17.28 6.77
CA LEU A 448 12.36 16.82 5.51
C LEU A 448 13.36 15.92 4.77
N GLU A 449 12.97 14.68 4.55
CA GLU A 449 13.72 13.70 3.79
C GLU A 449 13.01 13.47 2.47
N PHE A 450 13.69 13.74 1.37
CA PHE A 450 13.08 13.68 0.03
C PHE A 450 13.29 12.32 -0.61
N TYR A 451 12.26 11.85 -1.32
CA TYR A 451 12.24 10.56 -1.99
C TYR A 451 11.76 10.70 -3.42
N ASP A 452 12.38 9.97 -4.30
CA ASP A 452 11.86 9.77 -5.64
C ASP A 452 10.59 8.94 -5.57
N VAL A 453 9.49 9.45 -6.11
CA VAL A 453 8.16 8.81 -5.98
C VAL A 453 8.00 7.56 -6.85
N GLU A 454 8.87 7.37 -7.86
CA GLU A 454 8.84 6.21 -8.73
C GLU A 454 9.75 5.09 -8.22
N THR A 455 10.96 5.46 -7.79
CA THR A 455 11.99 4.50 -7.37
C THR A 455 12.00 4.26 -5.87
N ASN A 456 11.40 5.16 -5.09
CA ASN A 456 11.45 5.18 -3.63
C ASN A 456 12.87 5.36 -3.08
N GLU A 457 13.78 5.88 -3.92
CA GLU A 457 15.14 6.17 -3.51
C GLU A 457 15.19 7.49 -2.73
N LYS A 458 15.84 7.45 -1.56
CA LYS A 458 16.07 8.63 -0.74
C LYS A 458 17.06 9.55 -1.41
N SER A 459 16.75 10.83 -1.45
CA SER A 459 17.69 11.88 -1.88
C SER A 459 18.86 12.00 -0.90
N ALA A 460 20.03 12.32 -1.43
CA ALA A 460 21.18 12.67 -0.59
C ALA A 460 21.02 14.01 0.14
N VAL A 461 20.02 14.82 -0.26
CA VAL A 461 19.75 16.14 0.31
C VAL A 461 18.56 16.06 1.24
N ASN A 462 18.74 16.50 2.48
CA ASN A 462 17.69 16.69 3.49
C ASN A 462 17.59 18.16 3.83
N SER A 463 16.41 18.62 4.24
CA SER A 463 16.21 19.98 4.75
C SER A 463 15.77 19.95 6.21
N VAL A 464 16.30 20.87 7.01
CA VAL A 464 15.90 21.08 8.40
C VAL A 464 15.36 22.48 8.54
N ILE A 465 14.13 22.62 8.98
CA ILE A 465 13.39 23.89 9.01
C ILE A 465 12.95 24.16 10.45
N PRO A 466 13.09 25.38 10.95
CA PRO A 466 12.55 25.76 12.25
C PRO A 466 11.01 25.80 12.18
N LEU A 467 10.36 25.41 13.29
CA LEU A 467 8.92 25.45 13.49
C LEU A 467 8.62 25.97 14.90
N THR A 468 8.03 27.15 15.01
CA THR A 468 7.59 27.69 16.30
C THR A 468 6.28 27.02 16.68
N VAL A 469 6.24 26.40 17.87
CA VAL A 469 5.06 25.68 18.36
C VAL A 469 4.63 26.24 19.69
N THR A 470 3.36 26.66 19.78
CA THR A 470 2.74 27.07 21.04
C THR A 470 1.78 25.98 21.52
N VAL A 471 2.04 25.41 22.69
CA VAL A 471 1.16 24.44 23.36
C VAL A 471 0.33 25.18 24.40
N GLY A 472 -1.03 25.15 24.22
CA GLY A 472 -1.92 25.89 25.11
C GLY A 472 -3.37 25.40 25.16
#